data_4b6e33adab2b0fde51b7bf707bbbd319
#
_entry.id   4b6e33adab2b0fde51b7bf707bbbd319
#
_cell.length_a   1.000
_cell.length_b   1.000
_cell.length_c   1.000
_cell.angle_alpha   90.00
_cell.angle_beta   90.00
_cell.angle_gamma   90.00
#
_symmetry.space_group_name_H-M   'P 1'
#
loop_
_entity.id
_entity.type
_entity.pdbx_description
1 polymer ?
#
loop_
_entity_poly.entity_id
_entity_poly.type
_entity_poly.pdbx_seq_one_letter_code
_entity_poly.pdbx_strand_id
1 'polypeptide(L)'
;MNVPPQLLNRRQSLEALGRSLAGGALVSGLAATGLSGCGFQLRQSADLPFKTLFLILPRQSALGTDLRRNLASQANLKVFTEAPDMATSEVVLDVMSEVRERVVVGLNASGQVRELQLRLKVKFRLRTPQGLNLIPEVELQQQRDLSFLESAALSKEIEETMMYRDMQVDIVQQILRRLASVKSL
;
A
#
# COMPACT_ATOMS: atom_id res chain seq x y z
N MET A 1 5.51 -49.55 61.29
CA MET A 1 5.25 -48.25 61.90
C MET A 1 4.29 -47.49 60.99
N ASN A 2 3.01 -47.43 61.40
CA ASN A 2 1.94 -46.80 60.66
C ASN A 2 1.77 -45.35 61.13
N VAL A 3 1.95 -44.39 60.24
CA VAL A 3 1.69 -42.96 60.52
C VAL A 3 0.27 -42.70 60.03
N PRO A 4 -0.63 -42.16 60.89
CA PRO A 4 -2.00 -41.84 60.49
C PRO A 4 -2.03 -40.52 59.62
N PRO A 5 -2.96 -40.41 58.63
CA PRO A 5 -3.12 -39.19 57.89
C PRO A 5 -3.70 -38.06 58.73
N GLN A 6 -3.00 -36.95 58.78
CA GLN A 6 -3.48 -35.72 59.43
C GLN A 6 -4.61 -35.11 58.57
N LEU A 7 -5.81 -35.11 59.10
CA LEU A 7 -6.96 -34.44 58.52
C LEU A 7 -6.79 -32.92 58.69
N LEU A 8 -6.49 -32.22 57.63
CA LEU A 8 -6.41 -30.74 57.60
C LEU A 8 -7.77 -30.13 57.92
N ASN A 9 -7.80 -29.33 58.96
CA ASN A 9 -8.97 -28.68 59.50
C ASN A 9 -9.50 -27.62 58.50
N ARG A 10 -10.78 -27.57 58.23
CA ARG A 10 -11.45 -26.67 57.26
C ARG A 10 -11.11 -25.19 57.38
N ARG A 11 -10.69 -24.75 58.57
CA ARG A 11 -10.25 -23.35 58.80
C ARG A 11 -8.85 -23.03 58.22
N GLN A 12 -7.95 -24.00 58.19
CA GLN A 12 -6.59 -23.80 57.63
C GLN A 12 -6.57 -23.73 56.12
N SER A 13 -7.52 -24.39 55.44
CA SER A 13 -7.69 -24.34 53.98
C SER A 13 -8.23 -23.00 53.48
N LEU A 14 -9.03 -22.29 54.33
CA LEU A 14 -9.59 -20.98 53.97
C LEU A 14 -8.56 -19.84 54.13
N GLU A 15 -7.62 -19.96 55.09
CA GLU A 15 -6.55 -18.98 55.25
C GLU A 15 -5.46 -19.10 54.21
N ALA A 16 -5.22 -20.29 53.67
CA ALA A 16 -4.28 -20.52 52.56
C ALA A 16 -4.81 -19.98 51.22
N LEU A 17 -6.15 -20.00 50.97
CA LEU A 17 -6.76 -19.42 49.76
C LEU A 17 -6.74 -17.88 49.80
N GLY A 18 -6.88 -17.25 50.95
CA GLY A 18 -6.87 -15.79 51.11
C GLY A 18 -5.49 -15.14 50.83
N ARG A 19 -4.41 -15.86 51.12
CA ARG A 19 -3.04 -15.38 50.92
C ARG A 19 -2.55 -15.48 49.46
N SER A 20 -3.11 -16.39 48.65
CA SER A 20 -2.74 -16.55 47.27
C SER A 20 -3.44 -15.54 46.33
N LEU A 21 -4.55 -14.95 46.74
CA LEU A 21 -5.27 -13.93 45.97
C LEU A 21 -4.65 -12.54 46.06
N ALA A 22 -3.96 -12.21 47.17
CA ALA A 22 -3.31 -10.90 47.33
C ALA A 22 -1.98 -10.79 46.56
N GLY A 23 -1.29 -11.91 46.30
CA GLY A 23 -0.04 -11.93 45.50
C GLY A 23 -0.25 -11.91 44.00
N GLY A 24 -1.40 -12.43 43.52
CA GLY A 24 -1.73 -12.52 42.09
C GLY A 24 -2.12 -11.19 41.46
N ALA A 25 -2.70 -10.27 42.21
CA ALA A 25 -3.18 -8.98 41.71
C ALA A 25 -2.05 -8.00 41.38
N LEU A 26 -0.89 -8.09 42.03
CA LEU A 26 0.26 -7.21 41.77
C LEU A 26 1.09 -7.64 40.56
N VAL A 27 1.14 -8.93 40.24
CA VAL A 27 1.89 -9.43 39.08
C VAL A 27 1.09 -9.28 37.79
N SER A 28 -0.27 -9.34 37.80
CA SER A 28 -1.12 -9.12 36.66
C SER A 28 -1.16 -7.66 36.18
N GLY A 29 -0.88 -6.69 37.05
CA GLY A 29 -0.84 -5.27 36.71
C GLY A 29 0.40 -4.86 35.90
N LEU A 30 1.54 -5.55 36.05
CA LEU A 30 2.75 -5.24 35.29
C LEU A 30 2.78 -5.86 33.88
N ALA A 31 2.02 -6.92 33.63
CA ALA A 31 1.96 -7.59 32.33
C ALA A 31 1.06 -6.86 31.29
N ALA A 32 0.16 -6.00 31.75
CA ALA A 32 -0.78 -5.28 30.89
C ALA A 32 -0.18 -4.04 30.19
N THR A 33 0.98 -3.55 30.63
CA THR A 33 1.63 -2.35 30.05
C THR A 33 2.55 -2.66 28.88
N GLY A 34 2.81 -3.93 28.56
CA GLY A 34 3.73 -4.35 27.49
C GLY A 34 3.13 -4.53 26.10
N LEU A 35 1.78 -4.48 25.93
CA LEU A 35 1.12 -4.79 24.65
C LEU A 35 0.76 -3.57 23.79
N SER A 36 1.10 -2.36 24.21
CA SER A 36 0.80 -1.14 23.44
C SER A 36 1.84 -0.80 22.36
N GLY A 37 2.74 -1.72 22.00
CA GLY A 37 3.88 -1.48 21.10
C GLY A 37 3.69 -1.87 19.63
N CYS A 38 2.55 -2.42 19.19
CA CYS A 38 2.29 -2.61 17.77
C CYS A 38 1.78 -1.29 17.19
N GLY A 39 2.70 -0.45 16.73
CA GLY A 39 2.42 0.76 15.96
C GLY A 39 1.72 0.48 14.63
N PHE A 40 0.57 -0.18 14.66
CA PHE A 40 -0.29 -0.36 13.50
C PHE A 40 -1.01 0.96 13.25
N GLN A 41 -0.30 1.89 12.59
CA GLN A 41 -0.93 3.10 12.11
C GLN A 41 -1.79 2.74 10.90
N LEU A 42 -3.11 2.79 11.08
CA LEU A 42 -4.05 2.74 9.95
C LEU A 42 -3.55 3.73 8.89
N ARG A 43 -3.48 3.26 7.65
CA ARG A 43 -3.05 4.05 6.50
C ARG A 43 -3.86 5.34 6.46
N GLN A 44 -3.28 6.42 6.92
CA GLN A 44 -3.92 7.74 6.85
C GLN A 44 -4.03 8.13 5.37
N SER A 45 -5.19 8.64 4.97
CA SER A 45 -5.36 9.31 3.68
C SER A 45 -4.28 10.40 3.57
N ALA A 46 -3.60 10.45 2.43
CA ALA A 46 -2.61 11.50 2.20
C ALA A 46 -3.31 12.84 2.28
N ASP A 47 -2.87 13.71 3.21
CA ASP A 47 -3.40 15.06 3.30
C ASP A 47 -2.82 15.86 2.13
N LEU A 48 -3.68 16.17 1.16
CA LEU A 48 -3.28 16.86 -0.06
C LEU A 48 -3.43 18.39 0.16
N PRO A 49 -2.46 19.21 -0.29
CA PRO A 49 -2.49 20.67 -0.09
C PRO A 49 -3.49 21.42 -0.98
N PHE A 50 -4.29 20.71 -1.78
CA PHE A 50 -5.30 21.25 -2.68
C PHE A 50 -6.62 20.47 -2.55
N LYS A 51 -7.74 21.14 -2.86
CA LYS A 51 -9.10 20.60 -2.71
C LYS A 51 -9.73 20.19 -4.04
N THR A 52 -9.22 20.71 -5.15
CA THR A 52 -9.74 20.41 -6.49
C THR A 52 -8.62 20.02 -7.43
N LEU A 53 -8.81 18.91 -8.15
CA LEU A 53 -7.84 18.34 -9.08
C LEU A 53 -8.53 17.99 -10.38
N PHE A 54 -7.97 18.46 -11.49
CA PHE A 54 -8.32 18.01 -12.82
C PHE A 54 -7.38 16.89 -13.27
N LEU A 55 -7.93 15.75 -13.72
CA LEU A 55 -7.17 14.58 -14.09
C LEU A 55 -7.19 14.37 -15.60
N ILE A 56 -6.01 14.41 -16.22
CA ILE A 56 -5.79 14.06 -17.63
C ILE A 56 -5.13 12.68 -17.68
N LEU A 57 -5.73 11.77 -18.46
CA LEU A 57 -5.27 10.39 -18.60
C LEU A 57 -5.10 10.02 -20.09
N PRO A 58 -4.15 9.14 -20.42
CA PRO A 58 -4.09 8.50 -21.72
C PRO A 58 -5.38 7.72 -21.99
N ARG A 59 -5.74 7.61 -23.25
CA ARG A 59 -6.86 6.75 -23.65
C ARG A 59 -6.57 5.30 -23.23
N GLN A 60 -7.57 4.65 -22.61
CA GLN A 60 -7.48 3.24 -22.17
C GLN A 60 -6.42 2.98 -21.08
N SER A 61 -6.12 3.95 -20.23
CA SER A 61 -5.22 3.77 -19.10
C SER A 61 -5.84 2.86 -18.03
N ALA A 62 -5.23 1.70 -17.81
CA ALA A 62 -5.63 0.79 -16.73
C ALA A 62 -5.24 1.37 -15.36
N LEU A 63 -4.06 1.97 -15.25
CA LEU A 63 -3.61 2.74 -14.08
C LEU A 63 -4.55 3.90 -13.79
N GLY A 64 -5.09 4.56 -14.82
CA GLY A 64 -5.97 5.71 -14.67
C GLY A 64 -7.25 5.41 -13.91
N THR A 65 -7.82 4.21 -14.06
CA THR A 65 -9.00 3.78 -13.29
C THR A 65 -8.68 3.66 -11.79
N ASP A 66 -7.55 3.06 -11.45
CA ASP A 66 -7.12 2.89 -10.05
C ASP A 66 -6.70 4.23 -9.45
N LEU A 67 -6.01 5.08 -10.21
CA LEU A 67 -5.60 6.41 -9.79
C LEU A 67 -6.83 7.28 -9.47
N ARG A 68 -7.82 7.33 -10.37
CA ARG A 68 -9.07 8.07 -10.15
C ARG A 68 -9.81 7.59 -8.92
N ARG A 69 -9.92 6.27 -8.72
CA ARG A 69 -10.57 5.69 -7.54
C ARG A 69 -9.86 6.09 -6.24
N ASN A 70 -8.53 6.01 -6.22
CA ASN A 70 -7.74 6.39 -5.06
C ASN A 70 -7.79 7.89 -4.77
N LEU A 71 -7.78 8.75 -5.79
CA LEU A 71 -7.96 10.19 -5.64
C LEU A 71 -9.36 10.53 -5.13
N ALA A 72 -10.41 9.92 -5.70
CA ALA A 72 -11.80 10.14 -5.28
C ALA A 72 -12.09 9.65 -3.85
N SER A 73 -11.30 8.73 -3.31
CA SER A 73 -11.42 8.28 -1.92
C SER A 73 -10.81 9.22 -0.89
N GLN A 74 -10.10 10.28 -1.32
CA GLN A 74 -9.55 11.29 -0.41
C GLN A 74 -10.68 12.21 0.07
N ALA A 75 -10.85 12.32 1.39
CA ALA A 75 -12.01 12.99 2.01
C ALA A 75 -12.21 14.46 1.59
N ASN A 76 -11.13 15.16 1.27
CA ASN A 76 -11.15 16.61 0.99
C ASN A 76 -10.83 16.95 -0.47
N LEU A 77 -10.82 15.97 -1.38
CA LEU A 77 -10.43 16.16 -2.77
C LEU A 77 -11.62 15.96 -3.72
N LYS A 78 -11.90 16.97 -4.55
CA LYS A 78 -12.83 16.84 -5.68
C LYS A 78 -12.05 16.63 -6.97
N VAL A 79 -12.31 15.52 -7.66
CA VAL A 79 -11.64 15.15 -8.90
C VAL A 79 -12.53 15.43 -10.09
N PHE A 80 -12.02 16.20 -11.03
CA PHE A 80 -12.67 16.53 -12.30
C PHE A 80 -12.00 15.82 -13.47
N THR A 81 -12.77 15.47 -14.48
CA THR A 81 -12.29 14.83 -15.71
C THR A 81 -12.87 15.46 -16.98
N GLU A 82 -13.83 16.40 -16.84
CA GLU A 82 -14.48 17.05 -17.98
C GLU A 82 -13.84 18.41 -18.28
N ALA A 83 -13.58 18.66 -19.54
CA ALA A 83 -12.81 19.83 -20.00
C ALA A 83 -13.22 21.21 -19.41
N PRO A 84 -14.51 21.53 -19.21
CA PRO A 84 -14.91 22.82 -18.63
C PRO A 84 -14.35 23.06 -17.21
N ASP A 85 -14.14 21.99 -16.46
CA ASP A 85 -13.73 22.07 -15.05
C ASP A 85 -12.21 22.30 -14.87
N MET A 86 -11.43 22.18 -15.94
CA MET A 86 -9.98 22.35 -15.87
C MET A 86 -9.59 23.76 -15.41
N ALA A 87 -10.26 24.78 -15.89
CA ALA A 87 -9.95 26.18 -15.57
C ALA A 87 -10.30 26.54 -14.12
N THR A 88 -11.26 25.85 -13.51
CA THR A 88 -11.75 26.06 -12.15
C THR A 88 -11.05 25.18 -11.11
N SER A 89 -10.25 24.22 -11.54
CA SER A 89 -9.47 23.38 -10.65
C SER A 89 -8.24 24.11 -10.11
N GLU A 90 -7.81 23.78 -8.90
CA GLU A 90 -6.58 24.32 -8.31
C GLU A 90 -5.33 23.73 -9.00
N VAL A 91 -5.38 22.44 -9.33
CA VAL A 91 -4.27 21.74 -9.97
C VAL A 91 -4.73 20.82 -11.09
N VAL A 92 -3.84 20.56 -12.03
CA VAL A 92 -4.00 19.63 -13.14
C VAL A 92 -2.95 18.53 -13.03
N LEU A 93 -3.37 17.30 -12.78
CA LEU A 93 -2.53 16.11 -12.85
C LEU A 93 -2.60 15.54 -14.26
N ASP A 94 -1.48 15.60 -14.96
CA ASP A 94 -1.36 15.16 -16.34
C ASP A 94 -0.52 13.88 -16.40
N VAL A 95 -1.18 12.73 -16.63
CA VAL A 95 -0.51 11.45 -16.88
C VAL A 95 -0.26 11.34 -18.37
N MET A 96 0.97 11.53 -18.78
CA MET A 96 1.36 11.69 -20.18
C MET A 96 1.52 10.37 -20.89
N SER A 97 2.03 9.34 -20.21
CA SER A 97 2.21 8.00 -20.77
C SER A 97 2.14 6.90 -19.73
N GLU A 98 1.64 5.74 -20.15
CA GLU A 98 1.68 4.46 -19.44
C GLU A 98 2.21 3.43 -20.41
N VAL A 99 3.40 2.86 -20.14
CA VAL A 99 4.07 1.90 -21.03
C VAL A 99 4.37 0.62 -20.27
N ARG A 100 3.94 -0.51 -20.82
CA ARG A 100 4.26 -1.85 -20.33
C ARG A 100 5.27 -2.48 -21.29
N GLU A 101 6.35 -3.00 -20.73
CA GLU A 101 7.41 -3.64 -21.49
C GLU A 101 7.68 -5.04 -20.96
N ARG A 102 7.98 -5.97 -21.87
CA ARG A 102 8.50 -7.30 -21.57
C ARG A 102 9.91 -7.38 -22.13
N VAL A 103 10.88 -7.61 -21.29
CA VAL A 103 12.28 -7.70 -21.69
C VAL A 103 12.79 -9.09 -21.36
N VAL A 104 13.37 -9.79 -22.35
CA VAL A 104 14.04 -11.08 -22.13
C VAL A 104 15.35 -10.80 -21.40
N VAL A 105 15.52 -11.36 -20.20
CA VAL A 105 16.72 -11.18 -19.37
C VAL A 105 17.49 -12.48 -19.15
N GLY A 106 16.87 -13.64 -19.43
CA GLY A 106 17.51 -14.93 -19.31
C GLY A 106 17.13 -15.91 -20.42
N LEU A 107 18.15 -16.60 -20.97
CA LEU A 107 18.00 -17.71 -21.91
C LEU A 107 18.65 -18.97 -21.36
N ASN A 108 18.15 -20.14 -21.75
CA ASN A 108 18.85 -21.41 -21.47
C ASN A 108 19.93 -21.69 -22.54
N ALA A 109 20.67 -22.79 -22.35
CA ALA A 109 21.71 -23.23 -23.30
C ALA A 109 21.19 -23.51 -24.72
N SER A 110 19.89 -23.74 -24.88
CA SER A 110 19.21 -23.97 -26.17
C SER A 110 18.65 -22.68 -26.78
N GLY A 111 18.89 -21.51 -26.17
CA GLY A 111 18.38 -20.23 -26.66
C GLY A 111 16.91 -19.93 -26.34
N GLN A 112 16.24 -20.78 -25.54
CA GLN A 112 14.86 -20.57 -25.13
C GLN A 112 14.78 -19.59 -23.96
N VAL A 113 13.74 -18.76 -23.92
CA VAL A 113 13.48 -17.80 -22.84
C VAL A 113 13.25 -18.54 -21.53
N ARG A 114 13.95 -18.12 -20.49
CA ARG A 114 13.82 -18.62 -19.11
C ARG A 114 13.39 -17.57 -18.13
N GLU A 115 13.70 -16.32 -18.43
CA GLU A 115 13.39 -15.21 -17.55
C GLU A 115 13.01 -13.98 -18.35
N LEU A 116 11.90 -13.39 -17.94
CA LEU A 116 11.38 -12.13 -18.46
C LEU A 116 11.42 -11.09 -17.35
N GLN A 117 11.76 -9.87 -17.69
CA GLN A 117 11.57 -8.73 -16.81
C GLN A 117 10.39 -7.91 -17.33
N LEU A 118 9.36 -7.80 -16.50
CA LEU A 118 8.20 -6.95 -16.74
C LEU A 118 8.51 -5.55 -16.21
N ARG A 119 8.25 -4.53 -17.03
CA ARG A 119 8.45 -3.13 -16.65
C ARG A 119 7.17 -2.35 -16.89
N LEU A 120 6.83 -1.50 -15.92
CA LEU A 120 5.76 -0.51 -16.05
C LEU A 120 6.36 0.87 -15.84
N LYS A 121 6.28 1.72 -16.86
CA LYS A 121 6.76 3.11 -16.85
C LYS A 121 5.58 4.05 -16.97
N VAL A 122 5.54 5.06 -16.11
CA VAL A 122 4.47 6.08 -16.12
C VAL A 122 5.12 7.46 -16.02
N LYS A 123 4.81 8.33 -16.99
CA LYS A 123 5.23 9.73 -16.97
C LYS A 123 4.06 10.60 -16.55
N PHE A 124 4.30 11.49 -15.61
CA PHE A 124 3.30 12.44 -15.17
C PHE A 124 3.93 13.76 -14.76
N ARG A 125 3.09 14.79 -14.65
CA ARG A 125 3.41 16.09 -14.08
C ARG A 125 2.21 16.65 -13.32
N LEU A 126 2.46 17.55 -12.38
CA LEU A 126 1.43 18.35 -11.72
C LEU A 126 1.67 19.82 -12.05
N ARG A 127 0.66 20.51 -12.51
CA ARG A 127 0.73 21.94 -12.83
C ARG A 127 -0.51 22.68 -12.36
N THR A 128 -0.46 24.00 -12.31
CA THR A 128 -1.65 24.84 -12.19
C THR A 128 -2.37 24.92 -13.54
N PRO A 129 -3.65 25.32 -13.60
CA PRO A 129 -4.36 25.58 -14.85
C PRO A 129 -3.64 26.62 -15.74
N GLN A 130 -2.93 27.56 -15.13
CA GLN A 130 -2.16 28.61 -15.82
C GLN A 130 -0.82 28.10 -16.39
N GLY A 131 -0.44 26.83 -16.08
CA GLY A 131 0.75 26.19 -16.63
C GLY A 131 1.99 26.20 -15.74
N LEU A 132 1.93 26.73 -14.50
CA LEU A 132 3.04 26.65 -13.55
C LEU A 132 3.22 25.20 -13.09
N ASN A 133 4.41 24.62 -13.29
CA ASN A 133 4.71 23.28 -12.84
C ASN A 133 4.98 23.24 -11.33
N LEU A 134 4.14 22.51 -10.60
CA LEU A 134 4.30 22.19 -9.18
C LEU A 134 5.16 20.93 -8.98
N ILE A 135 4.94 19.94 -9.84
CA ILE A 135 5.81 18.78 -10.01
C ILE A 135 6.19 18.76 -11.49
N PRO A 136 7.48 18.90 -11.84
CA PRO A 136 7.92 18.79 -13.23
C PRO A 136 7.62 17.41 -13.81
N GLU A 137 7.84 17.20 -15.10
CA GLU A 137 7.72 15.89 -15.69
C GLU A 137 8.63 14.88 -14.98
N VAL A 138 8.03 13.80 -14.50
CA VAL A 138 8.71 12.72 -13.76
C VAL A 138 8.29 11.39 -14.34
N GLU A 139 9.26 10.50 -14.55
CA GLU A 139 9.01 9.10 -14.85
C GLU A 139 9.10 8.26 -13.59
N LEU A 140 8.06 7.45 -13.35
CA LEU A 140 8.07 6.37 -12.35
C LEU A 140 8.21 5.04 -13.09
N GLN A 141 9.06 4.18 -12.57
CA GLN A 141 9.25 2.84 -13.10
C GLN A 141 9.12 1.80 -11.99
N GLN A 142 8.40 0.73 -12.28
CA GLN A 142 8.38 -0.51 -11.51
C GLN A 142 8.84 -1.65 -12.40
N GLN A 143 9.49 -2.64 -11.81
CA GLN A 143 9.91 -3.84 -12.53
C GLN A 143 9.72 -5.08 -11.65
N ARG A 144 9.46 -6.23 -12.30
CA ARG A 144 9.33 -7.55 -11.68
C ARG A 144 9.94 -8.59 -12.61
N ASP A 145 10.66 -9.53 -12.05
CA ASP A 145 11.21 -10.64 -12.81
C ASP A 145 10.22 -11.80 -12.78
N LEU A 146 10.00 -12.41 -13.94
CA LEU A 146 9.06 -13.50 -14.16
C LEU A 146 9.82 -14.69 -14.76
N SER A 147 9.92 -15.81 -14.03
CA SER A 147 10.44 -17.05 -14.59
C SER A 147 9.46 -17.57 -15.64
N PHE A 148 10.00 -17.91 -16.81
CA PHE A 148 9.19 -18.34 -17.96
C PHE A 148 9.50 -19.79 -18.31
N LEU A 149 8.44 -20.59 -18.49
CA LEU A 149 8.49 -21.95 -18.99
C LEU A 149 7.44 -22.07 -20.11
N GLU A 150 7.87 -22.45 -21.29
CA GLU A 150 7.00 -22.55 -22.46
C GLU A 150 5.84 -23.52 -22.25
N SER A 151 6.06 -24.62 -21.53
CA SER A 151 5.02 -25.59 -21.15
C SER A 151 3.97 -25.07 -20.19
N ALA A 152 4.21 -23.92 -19.56
CA ALA A 152 3.32 -23.28 -18.59
C ALA A 152 2.83 -21.88 -19.06
N ALA A 153 2.89 -21.58 -20.36
CA ALA A 153 2.65 -20.25 -20.91
C ALA A 153 1.33 -19.61 -20.45
N LEU A 154 0.23 -20.37 -20.45
CA LEU A 154 -1.08 -19.84 -20.03
C LEU A 154 -1.11 -19.40 -18.56
N SER A 155 -0.53 -20.20 -17.66
CA SER A 155 -0.44 -19.80 -16.24
C SER A 155 0.47 -18.58 -16.05
N LYS A 156 1.49 -18.43 -16.88
CA LYS A 156 2.41 -17.29 -16.88
C LYS A 156 1.77 -16.00 -17.38
N GLU A 157 0.83 -16.04 -18.29
CA GLU A 157 0.04 -14.87 -18.71
C GLU A 157 -0.85 -14.34 -17.58
N ILE A 158 -1.42 -15.24 -16.77
CA ILE A 158 -2.20 -14.85 -15.59
C ILE A 158 -1.29 -14.21 -14.54
N GLU A 159 -0.14 -14.83 -14.27
CA GLU A 159 0.86 -14.32 -13.32
C GLU A 159 1.38 -12.92 -13.75
N GLU A 160 1.70 -12.75 -15.05
CA GLU A 160 2.10 -11.47 -15.62
C GLU A 160 1.03 -10.38 -15.41
N THR A 161 -0.25 -10.71 -15.65
CA THR A 161 -1.37 -9.79 -15.46
C THR A 161 -1.47 -9.34 -14.00
N MET A 162 -1.29 -10.27 -13.05
CA MET A 162 -1.29 -9.95 -11.61
C MET A 162 -0.10 -9.05 -11.24
N MET A 163 1.09 -9.35 -11.75
CA MET A 163 2.29 -8.55 -11.51
C MET A 163 2.14 -7.11 -12.04
N TYR A 164 1.58 -6.92 -13.23
CA TYR A 164 1.29 -5.57 -13.74
C TYR A 164 0.29 -4.82 -12.86
N ARG A 165 -0.72 -5.52 -12.35
CA ARG A 165 -1.69 -4.91 -11.44
C ARG A 165 -1.04 -4.46 -10.13
N ASP A 166 -0.16 -5.27 -9.56
CA ASP A 166 0.58 -4.92 -8.35
C ASP A 166 1.51 -3.73 -8.59
N MET A 167 2.23 -3.72 -9.72
CA MET A 167 3.06 -2.58 -10.12
C MET A 167 2.23 -1.30 -10.33
N GLN A 168 1.01 -1.40 -10.85
CA GLN A 168 0.10 -0.26 -10.97
C GLN A 168 -0.29 0.31 -9.60
N VAL A 169 -0.64 -0.56 -8.65
CA VAL A 169 -0.95 -0.15 -7.27
C VAL A 169 0.25 0.59 -6.66
N ASP A 170 1.46 0.04 -6.81
CA ASP A 170 2.69 0.66 -6.30
C ASP A 170 2.93 2.06 -6.91
N ILE A 171 2.73 2.21 -8.23
CA ILE A 171 2.89 3.51 -8.92
C ILE A 171 1.82 4.51 -8.47
N VAL A 172 0.57 4.09 -8.36
CA VAL A 172 -0.50 4.96 -7.84
C VAL A 172 -0.15 5.50 -6.46
N GLN A 173 0.37 4.64 -5.57
CA GLN A 173 0.80 5.07 -4.25
C GLN A 173 2.01 6.03 -4.29
N GLN A 174 2.92 5.85 -5.23
CA GLN A 174 4.05 6.77 -5.41
C GLN A 174 3.56 8.14 -5.91
N ILE A 175 2.61 8.17 -6.84
CA ILE A 175 1.97 9.41 -7.31
C ILE A 175 1.33 10.13 -6.13
N LEU A 176 0.47 9.46 -5.35
CA LEU A 176 -0.22 10.05 -4.19
C LEU A 176 0.77 10.64 -3.17
N ARG A 177 1.87 9.93 -2.85
CA ARG A 177 2.90 10.46 -1.96
C ARG A 177 3.56 11.73 -2.51
N ARG A 178 3.83 11.78 -3.83
CA ARG A 178 4.40 12.97 -4.45
C ARG A 178 3.43 14.15 -4.47
N LEU A 179 2.13 13.89 -4.70
CA LEU A 179 1.09 14.91 -4.60
C LEU A 179 1.00 15.51 -3.19
N ALA A 180 1.09 14.66 -2.15
CA ALA A 180 1.09 15.10 -0.77
C ALA A 180 2.36 15.88 -0.36
N SER A 181 3.47 15.70 -1.07
CA SER A 181 4.73 16.41 -0.78
C SER A 181 4.80 17.83 -1.35
N VAL A 182 3.82 18.28 -2.13
CA VAL A 182 3.73 19.65 -2.64
C VAL A 182 3.50 20.61 -1.46
N LYS A 183 4.39 21.59 -1.30
CA LYS A 183 4.40 22.44 -0.08
C LYS A 183 3.44 23.61 -0.11
N SER A 184 3.06 24.10 -1.30
CA SER A 184 2.10 25.22 -1.48
C SER A 184 1.69 25.35 -2.94
N LEU A 185 0.52 25.89 -3.17
CA LEU A 185 0.03 26.37 -4.48
C LEU A 185 0.51 27.79 -4.71
#